data_3af809076cff35162c281d75043a725c
#
_entry.id   3af809076cff35162c281d75043a725c
#
_cell.length_a   1.000
_cell.length_b   1.000
_cell.length_c   1.000
_cell.angle_alpha   90.00
_cell.angle_beta   90.00
_cell.angle_gamma   90.00
#
_symmetry.space_group_name_H-M   'P 1'
#
loop_
_entity.id
_entity.type
_entity.pdbx_description
1 polymer ?
#
loop_
_entity_poly.entity_id
_entity_poly.type
_entity_poly.pdbx_seq_one_letter_code
_entity_poly.pdbx_strand_id
1 'polypeptide(L)' 'MASLSDRLSENIAGAYYVDSSCIDCDQCRVMAPDFFARSDNGFSFVKRQPATPEEIAMVDEAMNSCATASIGKEGA' A
#
# COMPACT_ATOMS: atom_id res chain seq x y z
N MET A 1 -2.83 6.53 10.62
CA MET A 1 -3.49 5.24 10.46
C MET A 1 -4.30 5.23 9.17
N ALA A 2 -4.22 4.17 8.38
CA ALA A 2 -4.93 4.11 7.11
C ALA A 2 -6.45 4.11 7.31
N SER A 3 -7.16 4.83 6.46
CA SER A 3 -8.61 4.93 6.48
C SER A 3 -9.18 4.44 5.16
N LEU A 4 -10.07 3.45 5.23
CA LEU A 4 -10.68 2.87 4.04
C LEU A 4 -11.45 3.91 3.22
N SER A 5 -12.08 4.88 3.88
CA SER A 5 -12.82 5.94 3.19
C SER A 5 -11.91 6.88 2.40
N ASP A 6 -10.62 6.93 2.73
CA ASP A 6 -9.64 7.79 2.07
C ASP A 6 -8.75 7.01 1.09
N ARG A 7 -9.04 5.75 0.83
CA ARG A 7 -8.20 4.95 -0.07
C ARG A 7 -8.15 5.57 -1.47
N LEU A 8 -6.97 5.45 -2.08
CA LEU A 8 -6.75 5.99 -3.41
C LEU A 8 -7.45 5.13 -4.46
N SER A 9 -8.03 5.77 -5.48
CA SER A 9 -8.74 5.07 -6.56
C SER A 9 -7.80 4.25 -7.45
N GLU A 10 -6.50 4.57 -7.44
CA GLU A 10 -5.50 3.83 -8.21
C GLU A 10 -5.23 2.43 -7.66
N ASN A 11 -5.55 2.16 -6.38
CA ASN A 11 -5.34 0.84 -5.80
C ASN A 11 -6.15 -0.21 -6.56
N ILE A 12 -5.52 -1.35 -6.85
CA ILE A 12 -6.24 -2.50 -7.37
C ILE A 12 -7.16 -3.05 -6.28
N ALA A 13 -8.33 -3.56 -6.67
CA ALA A 13 -9.30 -4.11 -5.73
C ALA A 13 -8.69 -5.24 -4.90
N GLY A 14 -9.03 -5.27 -3.60
CA GLY A 14 -8.54 -6.28 -2.67
C GLY A 14 -8.35 -5.71 -1.26
N ALA A 15 -7.76 -6.53 -0.38
CA ALA A 15 -7.63 -6.18 1.04
C ALA A 15 -6.67 -5.02 1.27
N TYR A 16 -5.51 -5.02 0.59
CA TYR A 16 -4.48 -4.01 0.82
C TYR A 16 -4.75 -2.76 0.00
N TYR A 17 -4.51 -1.60 0.61
CA TYR A 17 -4.70 -0.32 -0.06
C TYR A 17 -3.77 0.74 0.57
N VAL A 18 -3.52 1.81 -0.17
CA VAL A 18 -2.83 3.01 0.32
C VAL A 18 -3.86 4.14 0.32
N ASP A 19 -3.89 4.94 1.38
CA ASP A 19 -4.82 6.07 1.47
C ASP A 19 -4.14 7.40 1.13
N SER A 20 -4.91 8.48 1.17
CA SER A 20 -4.46 9.81 0.79
C SER A 20 -3.48 10.44 1.79
N SER A 21 -3.22 9.82 2.93
CA SER A 21 -2.23 10.33 3.88
C SER A 21 -0.78 9.96 3.51
N CYS A 22 -0.58 9.19 2.43
CA CYS A 22 0.75 8.84 1.93
C CYS A 22 1.56 10.09 1.61
N ILE A 23 2.82 10.12 2.08
CA ILE A 23 3.72 11.27 1.85
C ILE A 23 4.82 10.96 0.82
N ASP A 24 4.64 9.91 0.02
CA ASP A 24 5.58 9.51 -1.05
C ASP A 24 7.01 9.27 -0.52
N CYS A 25 7.10 8.55 0.60
CA CYS A 25 8.40 8.30 1.24
C CYS A 25 9.19 7.15 0.59
N ASP A 26 8.67 6.49 -0.43
CA ASP A 26 9.28 5.37 -1.16
C ASP A 26 9.42 4.06 -0.39
N GLN A 27 9.19 4.04 0.90
CA GLN A 27 9.52 2.89 1.74
C GLN A 27 8.82 1.60 1.26
N CYS A 28 7.52 1.68 0.97
CA CYS A 28 6.77 0.51 0.52
C CYS A 28 7.24 0.03 -0.85
N ARG A 29 7.61 0.95 -1.74
CA ARG A 29 8.10 0.61 -3.08
C ARG A 29 9.49 -0.01 -3.03
N VAL A 30 10.32 0.38 -2.05
CA VAL A 30 11.64 -0.21 -1.84
C VAL A 30 11.51 -1.62 -1.26
N MET A 31 10.61 -1.81 -0.30
CA MET A 31 10.44 -3.10 0.39
C MET A 31 9.66 -4.11 -0.43
N ALA A 32 8.66 -3.67 -1.19
CA ALA A 32 7.77 -4.56 -1.95
C ALA A 32 7.47 -3.97 -3.33
N PRO A 33 8.48 -3.87 -4.22
CA PRO A 33 8.32 -3.19 -5.52
C PRO A 33 7.35 -3.89 -6.46
N ASP A 34 7.09 -5.19 -6.25
CA ASP A 34 6.14 -5.94 -7.07
C ASP A 34 4.68 -5.62 -6.75
N PHE A 35 4.41 -5.01 -5.61
CA PHE A 35 3.05 -4.77 -5.11
C PHE A 35 2.69 -3.30 -5.03
N PHE A 36 3.66 -2.41 -5.02
CA PHE A 36 3.44 -0.97 -4.90
C PHE A 36 4.07 -0.23 -6.07
N ALA A 37 3.39 0.83 -6.51
CA ALA A 37 3.89 1.72 -7.54
C ALA A 37 3.59 3.16 -7.15
N ARG A 38 4.20 4.11 -7.84
CA ARG A 38 3.97 5.53 -7.61
C ARG A 38 3.03 6.07 -8.67
N SER A 39 1.97 6.75 -8.24
CA SER A 39 1.05 7.42 -9.16
C SER A 39 1.62 8.77 -9.61
N ASP A 40 1.03 9.34 -10.66
CA ASP A 40 1.40 10.67 -11.16
C ASP A 40 1.11 11.76 -10.13
N ASN A 41 0.26 11.49 -9.16
CA ASN A 41 -0.10 12.45 -8.10
C ASN A 41 0.89 12.44 -6.93
N GLY A 42 1.94 11.63 -6.98
CA GLY A 42 2.93 11.57 -5.92
C GLY A 42 2.55 10.68 -4.74
N PHE A 43 1.60 9.78 -4.92
CA PHE A 43 1.22 8.80 -3.91
C PHE A 43 1.66 7.40 -4.34
N SER A 44 1.99 6.54 -3.38
CA SER A 44 2.11 5.11 -3.66
C SER A 44 0.72 4.50 -3.74
N PHE A 45 0.58 3.42 -4.49
CA PHE A 45 -0.67 2.67 -4.55
C PHE A 45 -0.35 1.18 -4.72
N VAL A 46 -1.33 0.33 -4.37
CA VAL A 46 -1.19 -1.12 -4.53
C VAL A 46 -1.54 -1.48 -5.97
N LYS A 47 -0.56 -1.99 -6.71
CA LYS A 47 -0.75 -2.41 -8.10
C LYS A 47 -1.04 -3.91 -8.23
N ARG A 48 -0.82 -4.69 -7.17
CA ARG A 48 -1.04 -6.12 -7.14
C ARG A 48 -1.28 -6.55 -5.70
N GLN A 49 -2.28 -7.40 -5.46
CA GLN A 49 -2.55 -7.93 -4.14
C GLN A 49 -1.64 -9.14 -3.87
N PRO A 50 -1.12 -9.27 -2.64
CA PRO A 50 -0.35 -10.47 -2.29
C PRO A 50 -1.26 -11.69 -2.23
N ALA A 51 -0.76 -12.82 -2.72
CA ALA A 51 -1.54 -14.06 -2.80
C ALA A 51 -0.93 -15.20 -1.98
N THR A 52 0.39 -15.26 -1.86
CA THR A 52 1.07 -16.32 -1.11
C THR A 52 1.44 -15.83 0.30
N PRO A 53 1.70 -16.76 1.26
CA PRO A 53 2.14 -16.34 2.60
C PRO A 53 3.42 -15.49 2.58
N GLU A 54 4.37 -15.77 1.70
CA GLU A 54 5.59 -14.97 1.58
C GLU A 54 5.27 -13.57 1.06
N GLU A 55 4.37 -13.47 0.08
CA GLU A 55 3.95 -12.18 -0.47
C GLU A 55 3.20 -11.36 0.59
N ILE A 56 2.34 -12.00 1.33
CA ILE A 56 1.59 -11.35 2.41
C ILE A 56 2.55 -10.82 3.48
N ALA A 57 3.55 -11.61 3.86
CA ALA A 57 4.54 -11.19 4.85
C ALA A 57 5.33 -9.97 4.34
N MET A 58 5.69 -9.95 3.07
CA MET A 58 6.43 -8.85 2.45
C MET A 58 5.60 -7.55 2.47
N VAL A 59 4.33 -7.64 2.09
CA VAL A 59 3.44 -6.47 2.05
C VAL A 59 3.10 -5.99 3.47
N ASP A 60 2.91 -6.92 4.41
CA ASP A 60 2.69 -6.57 5.82
C ASP A 60 3.90 -5.83 6.40
N GLU A 61 5.11 -6.24 6.06
CA GLU A 61 6.31 -5.55 6.52
C GLU A 61 6.40 -4.15 5.94
N ALA A 62 6.08 -3.99 4.66
CA ALA A 62 6.01 -2.68 4.04
C ALA A 62 4.97 -1.79 4.71
N MET A 63 3.81 -2.36 5.03
CA MET A 63 2.74 -1.65 5.74
C MET A 63 3.21 -1.16 7.12
N ASN A 64 3.90 -2.02 7.87
CA ASN A 64 4.38 -1.68 9.20
C ASN A 64 5.51 -0.64 9.16
N SER A 65 6.20 -0.50 8.03
CA SER A 65 7.30 0.45 7.86
C SER A 65 6.84 1.80 7.29
N CYS A 66 5.56 1.94 6.97
CA CYS A 66 5.04 3.19 6.42
C CYS A 66 5.06 4.28 7.48
N ALA A 67 5.75 5.40 7.19
CA ALA A 67 5.96 6.48 8.15
C ALA A 67 4.65 7.15 8.60
N THR A 68 3.67 7.21 7.69
CA THR A 68 2.37 7.84 7.96
C THR A 68 1.27 6.83 8.27
N ALA A 69 1.61 5.54 8.31
CA ALA A 69 0.65 4.45 8.46
C ALA A 69 -0.49 4.52 7.44
N SER A 70 -0.13 4.82 6.19
CA SER A 70 -1.09 5.06 5.11
C SER A 70 -1.54 3.79 4.39
N ILE A 71 -1.02 2.62 4.77
CA ILE A 71 -1.32 1.33 4.15
C ILE A 71 -2.20 0.53 5.10
N GLY A 72 -3.35 0.07 4.60
CA GLY A 72 -4.26 -0.76 5.36
C GLY A 72 -4.51 -2.09 4.69
N LYS A 73 -5.21 -3.01 5.37
CA LYS A 73 -5.50 -4.34 4.86
C LYS A 73 -6.95 -4.77 5.08
N GLU A 74 -7.83 -3.83 5.40
CA GLU A 74 -9.26 -4.09 5.61
C GLU A 74 -10.11 -3.69 4.39
N GLY A 75 -9.52 -3.63 3.20
CA GLY A 75 -10.19 -3.15 2.00
C GLY A 75 -11.14 -4.16 1.34
N ALA A 76 -11.08 -5.41 1.74
CA ALA A 76 -11.96 -6.43 1.16
C ALA A 76 -12.89 -7.01 2.18
#